data_a589d60684ef362194036e941b88074e
#
_entry.id   a589d60684ef362194036e941b88074e
#
_cell.length_a   1.000
_cell.length_b   1.000
_cell.length_c   1.000
_cell.angle_alpha   90.00
_cell.angle_beta   90.00
_cell.angle_gamma   90.00
#
_symmetry.space_group_name_H-M   'P 1'
#
loop_
_entity.id
_entity.type
_entity.pdbx_description
1 polymer ?
#
loop_
_entity_poly.entity_id
_entity_poly.type
_entity_poly.pdbx_seq_one_letter_code
_entity_poly.pdbx_strand_id
1 'polypeptide(L)'
;MRVLFVSSELIAGDVAYRLKQEGCDVKLFIGDISRKDCFENMVKKTDNWQKELTWVGKKGLIVFDDVGYGKIQDQLRKDGYTVFGECHEGDKLEKDREFAQEIFAQQGLDVEVSKNFNDPKKAIAYIKKYQGKWVVKQNAHLGSMSYVGVMPDGSDVASVIKSYQKYNQSKAIETLTLQKKVEGVEVAVGRFFNGRDWTSPICVNFEHKPFFHGNIGPLTAEMGTLAWYDNNEKNKLFQASLAKLKPYLQKIAYKGYVDINCIVSNQRVVPLEATMRFGSPTNHLQSQMHLSKWKDLLWASASGKKFNLKYRKGYSIVVALAIPPFPYATTVPDYLKGLDVFFKKKLTKEEWERIHFEEVSLKKKNSRELYIAGGNGYILFITGSAKTVEHARLQVYKLIDKIVIPKIMYRMDIGEKFINNDKQLLTKWGWLKFEK
;
A
#
# COMPACT_ATOMS: atom_id res chain seq x y z
N MET A 1 21.25 -0.82 16.69
CA MET A 1 21.07 -1.92 15.70
C MET A 1 21.38 -1.38 14.33
N ARG A 2 22.14 -2.10 13.49
CA ARG A 2 22.33 -1.78 12.08
C ARG A 2 21.14 -2.26 11.28
N VAL A 3 20.65 -1.42 10.37
CA VAL A 3 19.54 -1.73 9.48
C VAL A 3 19.92 -1.40 8.05
N LEU A 4 19.86 -2.40 7.17
CA LEU A 4 19.95 -2.21 5.74
C LEU A 4 18.55 -2.19 5.16
N PHE A 5 18.11 -1.05 4.67
CA PHE A 5 16.78 -0.86 4.08
C PHE A 5 16.91 -0.85 2.55
N VAL A 6 16.31 -1.83 1.91
CA VAL A 6 16.36 -2.05 0.46
C VAL A 6 15.00 -1.75 -0.14
N SER A 7 14.92 -0.70 -0.94
CA SER A 7 13.70 -0.24 -1.58
C SER A 7 13.87 -0.16 -3.10
N SER A 8 12.96 -0.81 -3.84
CA SER A 8 12.90 -0.65 -5.31
C SER A 8 12.34 0.71 -5.67
N GLU A 9 11.16 1.01 -5.14
CA GLU A 9 10.30 2.13 -5.54
C GLU A 9 10.02 3.12 -4.41
N LEU A 10 10.77 3.04 -3.32
CA LEU A 10 10.64 3.91 -2.15
C LEU A 10 9.27 3.81 -1.44
N ILE A 11 8.71 2.60 -1.35
CA ILE A 11 7.37 2.35 -0.79
C ILE A 11 7.27 2.74 0.69
N ALA A 12 8.35 2.53 1.47
CA ALA A 12 8.37 2.79 2.90
C ALA A 12 9.62 3.56 3.35
N GLY A 13 10.08 4.51 2.54
CA GLY A 13 11.24 5.34 2.87
C GLY A 13 11.11 6.09 4.21
N ASP A 14 9.89 6.54 4.56
CA ASP A 14 9.60 7.16 5.86
C ASP A 14 9.88 6.20 7.04
N VAL A 15 9.64 4.90 6.88
CA VAL A 15 9.98 3.89 7.91
C VAL A 15 11.49 3.82 8.13
N ALA A 16 12.31 3.89 7.06
CA ALA A 16 13.76 3.93 7.18
C ALA A 16 14.23 5.17 7.98
N TYR A 17 13.60 6.31 7.72
CA TYR A 17 13.87 7.53 8.50
C TYR A 17 13.42 7.40 9.96
N ARG A 18 12.25 6.82 10.24
CA ARG A 18 11.77 6.55 11.61
C ARG A 18 12.71 5.61 12.36
N LEU A 19 13.21 4.55 11.73
CA LEU A 19 14.21 3.65 12.31
C LEU A 19 15.48 4.39 12.73
N LYS A 20 15.95 5.35 11.91
CA LYS A 20 17.08 6.22 12.31
C LYS A 20 16.72 7.08 13.52
N GLN A 21 15.52 7.68 13.56
CA GLN A 21 15.07 8.45 14.73
C GLN A 21 14.95 7.60 16.01
N GLU A 22 14.68 6.30 15.87
CA GLU A 22 14.67 5.32 16.97
C GLU A 22 16.07 4.88 17.42
N GLY A 23 17.13 5.48 16.85
CA GLY A 23 18.52 5.23 17.21
C GLY A 23 19.17 4.05 16.47
N CYS A 24 18.59 3.58 15.36
CA CYS A 24 19.24 2.63 14.47
C CYS A 24 20.29 3.33 13.58
N ASP A 25 21.36 2.61 13.27
CA ASP A 25 22.28 2.98 12.20
C ASP A 25 21.73 2.41 10.88
N VAL A 26 21.16 3.27 10.03
CA VAL A 26 20.39 2.89 8.85
C VAL A 26 21.14 3.27 7.59
N LYS A 27 21.24 2.32 6.65
CA LYS A 27 21.60 2.58 5.26
C LYS A 27 20.41 2.26 4.37
N LEU A 28 20.05 3.21 3.50
CA LEU A 28 18.93 3.14 2.56
C LEU A 28 19.46 2.99 1.14
N PHE A 29 19.02 1.94 0.45
CA PHE A 29 19.15 1.77 -0.98
C PHE A 29 17.83 2.12 -1.67
N ILE A 30 17.90 2.94 -2.73
CA ILE A 30 16.75 3.30 -3.57
C ILE A 30 17.06 2.82 -5.00
N GLY A 31 16.22 1.92 -5.52
CA GLY A 31 16.37 1.35 -6.87
C GLY A 31 15.93 2.29 -7.98
N ASP A 32 14.82 3.01 -7.76
CA ASP A 32 14.27 3.96 -8.73
C ASP A 32 15.19 5.18 -8.88
N ILE A 33 15.73 5.33 -10.11
CA ILE A 33 16.65 6.43 -10.46
C ILE A 33 15.98 7.79 -10.29
N SER A 34 14.68 7.90 -10.57
CA SER A 34 13.92 9.15 -10.46
C SER A 34 13.76 9.64 -9.03
N ARG A 35 13.97 8.75 -8.04
CA ARG A 35 13.82 8.99 -6.60
C ARG A 35 15.15 8.94 -5.84
N LYS A 36 16.27 8.76 -6.52
CA LYS A 36 17.59 8.62 -5.87
C LYS A 36 17.98 9.79 -4.98
N ASP A 37 17.50 11.00 -5.29
CA ASP A 37 17.77 12.21 -4.52
C ASP A 37 16.87 12.38 -3.29
N CYS A 38 15.87 11.51 -3.12
CA CYS A 38 15.00 11.52 -1.94
C CYS A 38 15.77 11.10 -0.68
N PHE A 39 15.31 11.60 0.46
CA PHE A 39 15.87 11.33 1.79
C PHE A 39 17.32 11.81 2.01
N GLU A 40 17.84 12.75 1.19
CA GLU A 40 19.12 13.42 1.48
C GLU A 40 19.09 14.14 2.82
N ASN A 41 20.19 14.08 3.57
CA ASN A 41 20.32 14.59 4.94
C ASN A 41 19.40 13.95 5.98
N MET A 42 18.55 12.99 5.57
CA MET A 42 17.61 12.26 6.42
C MET A 42 18.17 10.91 6.84
N VAL A 43 18.59 10.09 5.87
CA VAL A 43 19.13 8.73 6.08
C VAL A 43 20.43 8.60 5.29
N LYS A 44 21.39 7.84 5.77
CA LYS A 44 22.59 7.49 5.00
C LYS A 44 22.18 6.59 3.84
N LYS A 45 22.52 6.96 2.61
CA LYS A 45 22.21 6.18 1.41
C LYS A 45 23.37 5.28 0.98
N THR A 46 23.07 4.28 0.19
CA THR A 46 24.04 3.41 -0.50
C THR A 46 23.59 3.14 -1.92
N ASP A 47 24.52 3.07 -2.87
CA ASP A 47 24.23 2.75 -4.27
C ASP A 47 24.26 1.25 -4.57
N ASN A 48 24.73 0.45 -3.62
CA ASN A 48 24.82 -0.99 -3.77
C ASN A 48 24.58 -1.68 -2.42
N TRP A 49 23.37 -2.17 -2.22
CA TRP A 49 22.99 -2.80 -0.97
C TRP A 49 23.70 -4.15 -0.72
N GLN A 50 24.11 -4.87 -1.78
CA GLN A 50 24.82 -6.16 -1.63
C GLN A 50 26.19 -5.98 -0.95
N LYS A 51 26.89 -4.88 -1.26
CA LYS A 51 28.16 -4.55 -0.59
C LYS A 51 28.00 -4.24 0.89
N GLU A 52 26.79 -3.89 1.31
CA GLU A 52 26.47 -3.55 2.70
C GLU A 52 26.11 -4.78 3.57
N LEU A 53 26.08 -5.99 3.00
CA LEU A 53 25.77 -7.22 3.74
C LEU A 53 26.77 -7.48 4.85
N THR A 54 28.06 -7.24 4.60
CA THR A 54 29.12 -7.36 5.63
C THR A 54 28.91 -6.32 6.74
N TRP A 55 28.55 -5.10 6.37
CA TRP A 55 28.29 -4.02 7.35
C TRP A 55 27.08 -4.33 8.22
N VAL A 56 25.95 -4.74 7.65
CA VAL A 56 24.75 -5.06 8.45
C VAL A 56 24.99 -6.30 9.31
N GLY A 57 25.68 -7.30 8.79
CA GLY A 57 26.03 -8.54 9.48
C GLY A 57 24.81 -9.37 9.91
N LYS A 58 25.05 -10.52 10.52
CA LYS A 58 23.97 -11.44 10.95
C LYS A 58 23.19 -10.94 12.18
N LYS A 59 23.76 -10.00 12.93
CA LYS A 59 23.10 -9.37 14.10
C LYS A 59 22.32 -8.10 13.74
N GLY A 60 22.41 -7.64 12.50
CA GLY A 60 21.62 -6.53 11.97
C GLY A 60 20.32 -7.00 11.34
N LEU A 61 19.51 -6.06 10.89
CA LEU A 61 18.24 -6.29 10.21
C LEU A 61 18.33 -5.83 8.76
N ILE A 62 17.87 -6.67 7.84
CA ILE A 62 17.65 -6.30 6.44
C ILE A 62 16.15 -6.15 6.26
N VAL A 63 15.69 -5.03 5.69
CA VAL A 63 14.29 -4.75 5.38
C VAL A 63 14.16 -4.57 3.88
N PHE A 64 13.27 -5.34 3.27
CA PHE A 64 12.79 -5.12 1.91
C PHE A 64 11.36 -4.59 2.01
N ASP A 65 11.09 -3.47 1.37
CA ASP A 65 9.79 -2.80 1.47
C ASP A 65 8.87 -3.07 0.28
N ASP A 66 9.39 -3.74 -0.74
CA ASP A 66 8.67 -3.99 -1.99
C ASP A 66 8.86 -5.42 -2.49
N VAL A 67 8.00 -5.84 -3.44
CA VAL A 67 8.04 -7.16 -4.11
C VAL A 67 9.12 -7.25 -5.17
N GLY A 68 9.54 -8.47 -5.51
CA GLY A 68 10.48 -8.76 -6.58
C GLY A 68 11.84 -9.25 -6.10
N TYR A 69 12.06 -9.26 -4.82
CA TYR A 69 13.30 -9.76 -4.22
C TYR A 69 13.14 -11.10 -3.48
N GLY A 70 11.99 -11.78 -3.62
CA GLY A 70 11.66 -12.94 -2.80
C GLY A 70 12.71 -14.06 -2.82
N LYS A 71 13.23 -14.44 -4.01
CA LYS A 71 14.30 -15.44 -4.12
C LYS A 71 15.57 -15.02 -3.38
N ILE A 72 15.96 -13.75 -3.49
CA ILE A 72 17.15 -13.20 -2.83
C ILE A 72 16.92 -13.17 -1.32
N GLN A 73 15.76 -12.78 -0.87
CA GLN A 73 15.41 -12.77 0.55
C GLN A 73 15.44 -14.17 1.16
N ASP A 74 14.93 -15.18 0.43
CA ASP A 74 15.00 -16.57 0.86
C ASP A 74 16.46 -17.06 0.98
N GLN A 75 17.31 -16.67 0.04
CA GLN A 75 18.75 -17.00 0.11
C GLN A 75 19.42 -16.31 1.30
N LEU A 76 19.18 -15.02 1.53
CA LEU A 76 19.72 -14.29 2.67
C LEU A 76 19.30 -14.91 4.02
N ARG A 77 18.05 -15.38 4.14
CA ARG A 77 17.57 -16.10 5.33
C ARG A 77 18.30 -17.43 5.52
N LYS A 78 18.53 -18.20 4.43
CA LYS A 78 19.34 -19.44 4.46
C LYS A 78 20.78 -19.15 4.88
N ASP A 79 21.35 -18.03 4.44
CA ASP A 79 22.68 -17.57 4.81
C ASP A 79 22.75 -17.03 6.25
N GLY A 80 21.65 -17.05 6.99
CA GLY A 80 21.56 -16.66 8.41
C GLY A 80 21.38 -15.17 8.66
N TYR A 81 20.99 -14.37 7.67
CA TYR A 81 20.62 -12.98 7.90
C TYR A 81 19.20 -12.89 8.48
N THR A 82 18.96 -11.86 9.31
CA THR A 82 17.62 -11.53 9.79
C THR A 82 16.98 -10.60 8.76
N VAL A 83 15.95 -11.12 8.03
CA VAL A 83 15.33 -10.42 6.90
C VAL A 83 13.83 -10.25 7.13
N PHE A 84 13.36 -9.01 7.11
CA PHE A 84 11.95 -8.62 7.04
C PHE A 84 11.59 -8.31 5.60
N GLY A 85 10.52 -8.90 5.11
CA GLY A 85 9.99 -8.72 3.77
C GLY A 85 9.36 -10.01 3.27
N GLU A 86 9.20 -10.11 1.97
CA GLU A 86 8.56 -11.23 1.32
C GLU A 86 9.46 -12.48 1.19
N CYS A 87 8.95 -13.46 0.48
CA CYS A 87 9.64 -14.67 0.02
C CYS A 87 9.23 -14.94 -1.44
N HIS A 88 9.85 -15.91 -2.08
CA HIS A 88 9.58 -16.21 -3.49
C HIS A 88 8.09 -16.48 -3.78
N GLU A 89 7.44 -17.26 -2.94
CA GLU A 89 6.01 -17.56 -3.09
C GLU A 89 5.13 -16.35 -2.72
N GLY A 90 5.60 -15.44 -1.86
CA GLY A 90 4.94 -14.16 -1.57
C GLY A 90 4.95 -13.23 -2.78
N ASP A 91 6.10 -13.12 -3.48
CA ASP A 91 6.19 -12.41 -4.75
C ASP A 91 5.13 -12.87 -5.76
N LYS A 92 4.97 -14.20 -5.89
CA LYS A 92 3.97 -14.78 -6.81
C LYS A 92 2.55 -14.44 -6.38
N LEU A 93 2.26 -14.48 -5.07
CA LEU A 93 0.92 -14.21 -4.55
C LEU A 93 0.47 -12.76 -4.85
N GLU A 94 1.39 -11.80 -4.94
CA GLU A 94 1.06 -10.42 -5.32
C GLU A 94 1.09 -10.21 -6.84
N LYS A 95 2.09 -10.76 -7.55
CA LYS A 95 2.34 -10.46 -8.96
C LYS A 95 1.54 -11.31 -9.93
N ASP A 96 1.21 -12.54 -9.55
CA ASP A 96 0.51 -13.51 -10.39
C ASP A 96 -0.94 -13.69 -9.90
N ARG A 97 -1.87 -13.04 -10.59
CA ARG A 97 -3.29 -13.05 -10.22
C ARG A 97 -3.92 -14.43 -10.29
N GLU A 98 -3.53 -15.26 -11.25
CA GLU A 98 -4.07 -16.61 -11.42
C GLU A 98 -3.63 -17.48 -10.25
N PHE A 99 -2.34 -17.45 -9.96
CA PHE A 99 -1.78 -18.11 -8.78
C PHE A 99 -2.44 -17.61 -7.47
N ALA A 100 -2.65 -16.29 -7.33
CA ALA A 100 -3.31 -15.73 -6.15
C ALA A 100 -4.75 -16.26 -6.00
N GLN A 101 -5.54 -16.30 -7.08
CA GLN A 101 -6.90 -16.81 -7.04
C GLN A 101 -6.95 -18.32 -6.73
N GLU A 102 -6.00 -19.10 -7.26
CA GLU A 102 -5.85 -20.51 -6.91
C GLU A 102 -5.56 -20.71 -5.42
N ILE A 103 -4.60 -19.97 -4.86
CA ILE A 103 -4.28 -20.04 -3.44
C ILE A 103 -5.47 -19.59 -2.59
N PHE A 104 -6.15 -18.50 -2.96
CA PHE A 104 -7.36 -18.05 -2.25
C PHE A 104 -8.42 -19.14 -2.21
N ALA A 105 -8.71 -19.78 -3.35
CA ALA A 105 -9.67 -20.87 -3.41
C ALA A 105 -9.24 -22.09 -2.57
N GLN A 106 -7.96 -22.49 -2.65
CA GLN A 106 -7.40 -23.59 -1.85
C GLN A 106 -7.48 -23.33 -0.34
N GLN A 107 -7.34 -22.06 0.08
CA GLN A 107 -7.47 -21.65 1.47
C GLN A 107 -8.94 -21.38 1.87
N GLY A 108 -9.90 -21.65 1.00
CA GLY A 108 -11.34 -21.53 1.27
C GLY A 108 -11.85 -20.09 1.30
N LEU A 109 -11.19 -19.14 0.63
CA LEU A 109 -11.76 -17.83 0.37
C LEU A 109 -12.79 -17.93 -0.77
N ASP A 110 -13.78 -17.04 -0.76
CA ASP A 110 -14.82 -16.98 -1.77
C ASP A 110 -14.35 -16.15 -2.97
N VAL A 111 -13.76 -16.82 -3.96
CA VAL A 111 -13.20 -16.18 -5.15
C VAL A 111 -14.27 -15.93 -6.22
N GLU A 112 -14.10 -14.87 -7.00
CA GLU A 112 -14.99 -14.53 -8.11
C GLU A 112 -14.46 -15.08 -9.44
N VAL A 113 -15.37 -15.34 -10.35
CA VAL A 113 -15.03 -15.81 -11.70
C VAL A 113 -14.11 -14.81 -12.39
N SER A 114 -12.91 -15.25 -12.72
CA SER A 114 -11.96 -14.51 -13.54
C SER A 114 -11.49 -15.38 -14.72
N LYS A 115 -11.18 -14.75 -15.84
CA LYS A 115 -10.72 -15.44 -17.03
C LYS A 115 -9.66 -14.65 -17.77
N ASN A 116 -8.57 -15.34 -18.11
CA ASN A 116 -7.47 -14.77 -18.85
C ASN A 116 -7.65 -14.93 -20.36
N PHE A 117 -7.25 -13.91 -21.12
CA PHE A 117 -7.30 -13.89 -22.57
C PHE A 117 -6.00 -13.31 -23.13
N ASN A 118 -5.36 -14.04 -24.04
CA ASN A 118 -4.22 -13.57 -24.81
C ASN A 118 -4.66 -12.91 -26.13
N ASP A 119 -5.97 -12.93 -26.42
CA ASP A 119 -6.57 -12.34 -27.61
C ASP A 119 -7.74 -11.43 -27.22
N PRO A 120 -7.63 -10.11 -27.43
CA PRO A 120 -8.69 -9.16 -27.15
C PRO A 120 -10.02 -9.48 -27.84
N LYS A 121 -9.98 -10.05 -29.05
CA LYS A 121 -11.21 -10.43 -29.77
C LYS A 121 -11.98 -11.53 -29.04
N LYS A 122 -11.26 -12.49 -28.47
CA LYS A 122 -11.84 -13.55 -27.63
C LYS A 122 -12.43 -13.00 -26.34
N ALA A 123 -11.75 -12.03 -25.70
CA ALA A 123 -12.26 -11.35 -24.51
C ALA A 123 -13.57 -10.59 -24.82
N ILE A 124 -13.63 -9.84 -25.92
CA ILE A 124 -14.83 -9.12 -26.36
C ILE A 124 -15.97 -10.10 -26.68
N ALA A 125 -15.68 -11.20 -27.37
CA ALA A 125 -16.67 -12.24 -27.67
C ALA A 125 -17.22 -12.88 -26.38
N TYR A 126 -16.35 -13.07 -25.38
CA TYR A 126 -16.76 -13.61 -24.07
C TYR A 126 -17.71 -12.65 -23.34
N ILE A 127 -17.41 -11.32 -23.32
CA ILE A 127 -18.30 -10.29 -22.73
C ILE A 127 -19.67 -10.32 -23.40
N LYS A 128 -19.72 -10.38 -24.73
CA LYS A 128 -20.97 -10.44 -25.49
C LYS A 128 -21.79 -11.69 -25.17
N LYS A 129 -21.12 -12.85 -25.01
CA LYS A 129 -21.77 -14.12 -24.67
C LYS A 129 -22.29 -14.15 -23.23
N TYR A 130 -21.52 -13.58 -22.29
CA TYR A 130 -21.81 -13.58 -20.87
C TYR A 130 -22.01 -12.12 -20.40
N GLN A 131 -23.14 -11.55 -20.75
CA GLN A 131 -23.49 -10.18 -20.37
C GLN A 131 -23.39 -9.96 -18.85
N GLY A 132 -22.97 -8.77 -18.43
CA GLY A 132 -22.81 -8.40 -17.04
C GLY A 132 -21.82 -7.26 -16.87
N LYS A 133 -21.70 -6.77 -15.66
CA LYS A 133 -20.64 -5.81 -15.30
C LYS A 133 -19.31 -6.54 -15.16
N TRP A 134 -18.32 -6.13 -15.91
CA TRP A 134 -16.99 -6.72 -15.94
C TRP A 134 -15.94 -5.73 -15.45
N VAL A 135 -14.85 -6.24 -14.92
CA VAL A 135 -13.61 -5.51 -14.67
C VAL A 135 -12.55 -6.08 -15.59
N VAL A 136 -11.89 -5.23 -16.37
CA VAL A 136 -10.71 -5.63 -17.12
C VAL A 136 -9.47 -5.17 -16.39
N LYS A 137 -8.49 -6.07 -16.30
CA LYS A 137 -7.19 -5.82 -15.68
C LYS A 137 -6.11 -6.37 -16.60
N GLN A 138 -4.93 -5.74 -16.62
CA GLN A 138 -3.75 -6.26 -17.31
C GLN A 138 -2.79 -6.86 -16.30
N ASN A 139 -2.16 -7.98 -16.65
CA ASN A 139 -1.14 -8.61 -15.81
C ASN A 139 0.20 -7.90 -16.01
N ALA A 140 0.39 -6.73 -15.49
CA ALA A 140 1.67 -6.08 -15.25
C ALA A 140 1.44 -4.76 -14.52
N HIS A 141 2.41 -4.30 -13.75
CA HIS A 141 2.40 -2.98 -13.10
C HIS A 141 2.41 -1.78 -14.07
N LEU A 142 2.39 -2.02 -15.38
CA LEU A 142 2.24 -1.01 -16.40
C LEU A 142 0.78 -0.54 -16.49
N GLY A 143 0.31 0.07 -15.45
CA GLY A 143 -0.94 0.67 -15.05
C GLY A 143 -1.91 1.27 -16.06
N SER A 144 -1.87 0.92 -17.33
CA SER A 144 -2.61 1.64 -18.38
C SER A 144 -4.01 1.09 -18.68
N MET A 145 -4.34 -0.16 -18.31
CA MET A 145 -5.62 -0.76 -18.71
C MET A 145 -6.38 -1.48 -17.60
N SER A 146 -6.46 -0.89 -16.40
CA SER A 146 -7.44 -1.32 -15.41
C SER A 146 -8.71 -0.47 -15.55
N TYR A 147 -9.83 -1.10 -15.87
CA TYR A 147 -11.12 -0.41 -15.97
C TYR A 147 -12.21 -1.21 -15.28
N VAL A 148 -12.97 -0.53 -14.45
CA VAL A 148 -14.13 -1.09 -13.73
C VAL A 148 -15.40 -0.71 -14.51
N GLY A 149 -15.99 -1.68 -15.19
CA GLY A 149 -17.19 -1.47 -15.99
C GLY A 149 -18.40 -1.11 -15.16
N VAL A 150 -19.27 -0.30 -15.74
CA VAL A 150 -20.52 0.15 -15.15
C VAL A 150 -21.75 -0.26 -15.95
N MET A 151 -21.57 -0.52 -17.25
CA MET A 151 -22.68 -0.93 -18.13
C MET A 151 -23.11 -2.37 -17.84
N PRO A 152 -24.40 -2.64 -17.72
CA PRO A 152 -24.91 -3.95 -17.33
C PRO A 152 -24.67 -5.06 -18.38
N ASP A 153 -24.39 -4.68 -19.63
CA ASP A 153 -24.08 -5.58 -20.73
C ASP A 153 -22.57 -5.73 -21.00
N GLY A 154 -21.71 -4.97 -20.29
CA GLY A 154 -20.26 -4.95 -20.46
C GLY A 154 -19.76 -4.23 -21.70
N SER A 155 -20.62 -3.46 -22.40
CA SER A 155 -20.28 -2.76 -23.64
C SER A 155 -19.15 -1.74 -23.46
N ASP A 156 -19.09 -1.07 -22.32
CA ASP A 156 -18.01 -0.14 -21.94
C ASP A 156 -16.67 -0.84 -21.82
N VAL A 157 -16.59 -1.99 -21.16
CA VAL A 157 -15.36 -2.79 -21.05
C VAL A 157 -14.91 -3.30 -22.44
N ALA A 158 -15.85 -3.77 -23.26
CA ALA A 158 -15.55 -4.20 -24.62
C ALA A 158 -14.99 -3.04 -25.46
N SER A 159 -15.51 -1.82 -25.29
CA SER A 159 -15.02 -0.61 -25.96
C SER A 159 -13.59 -0.27 -25.52
N VAL A 160 -13.30 -0.32 -24.21
CA VAL A 160 -11.96 -0.10 -23.66
C VAL A 160 -10.95 -1.10 -24.24
N ILE A 161 -11.27 -2.40 -24.27
CA ILE A 161 -10.40 -3.44 -24.84
C ILE A 161 -10.14 -3.18 -26.33
N LYS A 162 -11.19 -2.82 -27.09
CA LYS A 162 -11.09 -2.51 -28.52
C LYS A 162 -10.20 -1.30 -28.79
N SER A 163 -10.36 -0.23 -28.01
CA SER A 163 -9.55 0.99 -28.12
C SER A 163 -8.07 0.68 -27.81
N TYR A 164 -7.81 -0.05 -26.74
CA TYR A 164 -6.47 -0.44 -26.36
C TYR A 164 -5.76 -1.26 -27.44
N GLN A 165 -6.47 -2.23 -28.04
CA GLN A 165 -5.96 -3.02 -29.16
C GLN A 165 -5.56 -2.14 -30.36
N LYS A 166 -6.36 -1.11 -30.68
CA LYS A 166 -6.10 -0.21 -31.80
C LYS A 166 -4.83 0.62 -31.60
N TYR A 167 -4.58 1.11 -30.38
CA TYR A 167 -3.46 2.01 -30.10
C TYR A 167 -2.15 1.30 -29.71
N ASN A 168 -2.20 0.01 -29.33
CA ASN A 168 -1.01 -0.77 -28.96
C ASN A 168 -0.63 -1.83 -30.01
N GLN A 169 -0.87 -1.57 -31.30
CA GLN A 169 -0.59 -2.52 -32.41
C GLN A 169 0.88 -2.97 -32.51
N SER A 170 1.82 -2.22 -31.94
CA SER A 170 3.26 -2.51 -31.98
C SER A 170 3.78 -3.34 -30.79
N LYS A 171 2.97 -3.60 -29.78
CA LYS A 171 3.35 -4.43 -28.62
C LYS A 171 2.42 -5.63 -28.52
N ALA A 172 2.99 -6.82 -28.32
CA ALA A 172 2.20 -8.00 -27.99
C ALA A 172 1.31 -7.68 -26.80
N ILE A 173 0.00 -7.95 -26.92
CA ILE A 173 -0.92 -7.74 -25.84
C ILE A 173 -0.62 -8.83 -24.80
N GLU A 174 -0.10 -8.39 -23.66
CA GLU A 174 0.00 -9.24 -22.49
C GLU A 174 -1.40 -9.71 -22.08
N THR A 175 -1.44 -10.79 -21.33
CA THR A 175 -2.68 -11.42 -20.88
C THR A 175 -3.66 -10.41 -20.26
N LEU A 176 -4.87 -10.35 -20.80
CA LEU A 176 -5.99 -9.60 -20.26
C LEU A 176 -6.78 -10.48 -19.29
N THR A 177 -7.02 -10.00 -18.08
CA THR A 177 -7.92 -10.67 -17.14
C THR A 177 -9.28 -9.96 -17.12
N LEU A 178 -10.35 -10.70 -17.44
CA LEU A 178 -11.72 -10.29 -17.18
C LEU A 178 -12.18 -10.92 -15.87
N GLN A 179 -12.65 -10.10 -14.94
CA GLN A 179 -13.24 -10.52 -13.69
C GLN A 179 -14.67 -9.99 -13.61
N LYS A 180 -15.63 -10.82 -13.15
CA LYS A 180 -16.98 -10.35 -12.91
C LYS A 180 -16.95 -9.30 -11.80
N LYS A 181 -17.61 -8.16 -12.01
CA LYS A 181 -17.67 -7.11 -11.00
C LYS A 181 -18.45 -7.57 -9.79
N VAL A 182 -17.86 -7.47 -8.63
CA VAL A 182 -18.52 -7.71 -7.34
C VAL A 182 -19.03 -6.37 -6.81
N GLU A 183 -20.29 -6.34 -6.40
CA GLU A 183 -20.88 -5.16 -5.75
C GLU A 183 -20.72 -5.27 -4.23
N GLY A 184 -20.33 -4.19 -3.58
CA GLY A 184 -20.13 -4.16 -2.14
C GLY A 184 -19.23 -3.01 -1.69
N VAL A 185 -18.72 -3.15 -0.47
CA VAL A 185 -17.77 -2.20 0.14
C VAL A 185 -16.36 -2.78 0.00
N GLU A 186 -15.45 -2.02 -0.56
CA GLU A 186 -14.02 -2.39 -0.60
C GLU A 186 -13.40 -2.15 0.77
N VAL A 187 -12.81 -3.22 1.33
CA VAL A 187 -12.16 -3.22 2.65
C VAL A 187 -10.88 -4.04 2.56
N ALA A 188 -9.81 -3.53 3.09
CA ALA A 188 -8.58 -4.28 3.23
C ALA A 188 -8.34 -4.69 4.69
N VAL A 189 -7.73 -5.85 4.86
CA VAL A 189 -7.39 -6.43 6.17
C VAL A 189 -5.94 -6.88 6.15
N GLY A 190 -5.11 -6.26 6.99
CA GLY A 190 -3.67 -6.53 7.01
C GLY A 190 -3.12 -6.83 8.40
N ARG A 191 -2.00 -7.56 8.46
CA ARG A 191 -1.25 -7.87 9.69
C ARG A 191 0.22 -8.14 9.41
N PHE A 192 1.06 -7.93 10.40
CA PHE A 192 2.45 -8.41 10.39
C PHE A 192 2.51 -9.88 10.79
N PHE A 193 3.40 -10.64 10.13
CA PHE A 193 3.58 -12.07 10.31
C PHE A 193 5.06 -12.43 10.48
N ASN A 194 5.36 -13.43 11.35
CA ASN A 194 6.73 -13.78 11.72
C ASN A 194 7.20 -15.17 11.23
N GLY A 195 6.52 -15.73 10.25
CA GLY A 195 6.76 -17.08 9.76
C GLY A 195 5.97 -18.17 10.48
N ARG A 196 5.33 -17.83 11.61
CA ARG A 196 4.54 -18.79 12.42
C ARG A 196 3.21 -18.21 12.87
N ASP A 197 3.21 -16.94 13.28
CA ASP A 197 2.04 -16.28 13.85
C ASP A 197 2.05 -14.78 13.61
N TRP A 198 0.93 -14.14 13.90
CA TRP A 198 0.74 -12.70 13.82
C TRP A 198 1.54 -11.96 14.89
N THR A 199 2.12 -10.82 14.51
CA THR A 199 2.90 -9.95 15.43
C THR A 199 2.27 -8.58 15.65
N SER A 200 1.08 -8.36 15.07
CA SER A 200 0.30 -7.14 15.26
C SER A 200 -1.18 -7.45 15.43
N PRO A 201 -2.00 -6.52 15.92
CA PRO A 201 -3.45 -6.58 15.76
C PRO A 201 -3.84 -6.49 14.30
N ILE A 202 -5.13 -6.70 14.02
CA ILE A 202 -5.72 -6.61 12.69
C ILE A 202 -5.77 -5.14 12.29
N CYS A 203 -5.18 -4.77 11.16
CA CYS A 203 -5.36 -3.47 10.53
C CYS A 203 -6.52 -3.57 9.55
N VAL A 204 -7.61 -2.86 9.82
CA VAL A 204 -8.73 -2.72 8.88
C VAL A 204 -8.56 -1.38 8.20
N ASN A 205 -8.60 -1.37 6.86
CA ASN A 205 -8.37 -0.14 6.11
C ASN A 205 -9.31 0.01 4.91
N PHE A 206 -9.52 1.28 4.50
CA PHE A 206 -10.40 1.71 3.41
C PHE A 206 -9.62 2.64 2.49
N GLU A 207 -9.29 2.16 1.33
CA GLU A 207 -8.46 2.82 0.34
C GLU A 207 -9.27 3.74 -0.59
N HIS A 208 -8.63 4.81 -1.06
CA HIS A 208 -9.20 5.74 -2.03
C HIS A 208 -8.27 5.84 -3.25
N LYS A 209 -8.44 4.90 -4.20
CA LYS A 209 -7.59 4.78 -5.39
C LYS A 209 -7.83 5.84 -6.49
N PRO A 210 -9.09 6.24 -6.81
CA PRO A 210 -9.29 7.28 -7.81
C PRO A 210 -8.72 8.64 -7.39
N PHE A 211 -8.17 9.38 -8.35
CA PHE A 211 -7.44 10.62 -8.09
C PHE A 211 -8.30 11.76 -7.54
N PHE A 212 -9.53 11.92 -8.06
CA PHE A 212 -10.39 13.03 -7.67
C PHE A 212 -11.40 12.67 -6.59
N HIS A 213 -11.92 13.71 -5.92
CA HIS A 213 -13.06 13.67 -5.02
C HIS A 213 -14.25 12.93 -5.67
N GLY A 214 -15.01 12.19 -4.90
CA GLY A 214 -16.16 11.42 -5.40
C GLY A 214 -15.78 10.14 -6.14
N ASN A 215 -14.53 9.66 -6.00
CA ASN A 215 -14.02 8.46 -6.65
C ASN A 215 -14.09 8.49 -8.18
N ILE A 216 -13.78 9.63 -8.79
CA ILE A 216 -13.69 9.81 -10.24
C ILE A 216 -12.25 10.07 -10.69
N GLY A 217 -12.02 9.97 -12.00
CA GLY A 217 -10.71 10.20 -12.61
C GLY A 217 -9.83 8.95 -12.70
N PRO A 218 -8.55 9.13 -13.03
CA PRO A 218 -7.62 8.03 -13.19
C PRO A 218 -7.39 7.30 -11.87
N LEU A 219 -7.15 5.99 -11.94
CA LEU A 219 -6.71 5.21 -10.79
C LEU A 219 -5.26 5.57 -10.44
N THR A 220 -4.99 5.68 -9.16
CA THR A 220 -3.65 5.86 -8.59
C THR A 220 -3.28 4.64 -7.78
N ALA A 221 -2.05 4.56 -7.27
CA ALA A 221 -1.74 3.61 -6.22
C ALA A 221 -2.69 3.87 -5.04
N GLU A 222 -2.71 5.11 -4.50
CA GLU A 222 -3.70 5.52 -3.51
C GLU A 222 -3.60 7.02 -3.18
N MET A 223 -4.73 7.69 -3.02
CA MET A 223 -4.79 9.12 -2.64
C MET A 223 -5.01 9.33 -1.14
N GLY A 224 -5.28 8.28 -0.42
CA GLY A 224 -5.46 8.32 1.02
C GLY A 224 -6.26 7.13 1.55
N THR A 225 -6.13 6.91 2.86
CA THR A 225 -6.69 5.75 3.54
C THR A 225 -7.25 6.13 4.89
N LEU A 226 -8.34 5.49 5.26
CA LEU A 226 -8.84 5.40 6.63
C LEU A 226 -8.44 4.04 7.19
N ALA A 227 -7.86 3.97 8.39
CA ALA A 227 -7.55 2.70 9.05
C ALA A 227 -7.71 2.77 10.57
N TRP A 228 -7.81 1.59 11.18
CA TRP A 228 -7.69 1.38 12.61
C TRP A 228 -7.16 -0.01 12.92
N TYR A 229 -6.66 -0.20 14.14
CA TYR A 229 -6.31 -1.51 14.66
C TYR A 229 -7.47 -2.11 15.47
N ASP A 230 -7.74 -3.40 15.23
CA ASP A 230 -8.66 -4.23 16.00
C ASP A 230 -7.90 -5.43 16.58
N ASN A 231 -8.00 -5.64 17.88
CA ASN A 231 -7.38 -6.79 18.57
C ASN A 231 -8.34 -7.97 18.77
N ASN A 232 -9.56 -7.86 18.25
CA ASN A 232 -10.55 -8.92 18.34
C ASN A 232 -10.27 -10.02 17.30
N GLU A 233 -9.61 -11.10 17.72
CA GLU A 233 -9.34 -12.26 16.87
C GLU A 233 -10.62 -12.89 16.27
N LYS A 234 -11.81 -12.62 16.82
CA LYS A 234 -13.11 -13.04 16.28
C LYS A 234 -13.71 -12.04 15.31
N ASN A 235 -12.95 -11.01 14.87
CA ASN A 235 -13.41 -10.08 13.84
C ASN A 235 -13.82 -10.85 12.59
N LYS A 236 -15.08 -10.69 12.16
CA LYS A 236 -15.65 -11.48 11.06
C LYS A 236 -14.98 -11.24 9.71
N LEU A 237 -14.58 -9.99 9.42
CA LEU A 237 -13.85 -9.66 8.18
C LEU A 237 -12.51 -10.40 8.15
N PHE A 238 -11.76 -10.33 9.25
CA PHE A 238 -10.49 -11.04 9.40
C PHE A 238 -10.67 -12.55 9.24
N GLN A 239 -11.66 -13.14 9.93
CA GLN A 239 -11.92 -14.58 9.85
C GLN A 239 -12.38 -15.05 8.46
N ALA A 240 -13.12 -14.21 7.73
CA ALA A 240 -13.59 -14.51 6.37
C ALA A 240 -12.53 -14.24 5.28
N SER A 241 -11.44 -13.54 5.61
CA SER A 241 -10.40 -13.13 4.67
C SER A 241 -9.00 -13.59 5.12
N LEU A 242 -8.19 -12.69 5.64
CA LEU A 242 -6.77 -12.87 5.92
C LEU A 242 -6.47 -14.05 6.87
N ALA A 243 -7.33 -14.34 7.84
CA ALA A 243 -7.14 -15.46 8.75
C ALA A 243 -7.01 -16.80 8.02
N LYS A 244 -7.73 -16.98 6.93
CA LYS A 244 -7.71 -18.19 6.10
C LYS A 244 -6.37 -18.41 5.40
N LEU A 245 -5.60 -17.34 5.15
CA LEU A 245 -4.27 -17.46 4.55
C LEU A 245 -3.19 -17.90 5.54
N LYS A 246 -3.47 -17.92 6.86
CA LYS A 246 -2.46 -18.27 7.88
C LYS A 246 -1.74 -19.59 7.60
N PRO A 247 -2.41 -20.71 7.24
CA PRO A 247 -1.73 -21.97 6.95
C PRO A 247 -0.77 -21.86 5.75
N TYR A 248 -1.15 -21.13 4.71
CA TYR A 248 -0.31 -20.86 3.57
C TYR A 248 0.91 -20.00 3.94
N LEU A 249 0.72 -18.91 4.69
CA LEU A 249 1.81 -18.06 5.18
C LEU A 249 2.81 -18.82 6.05
N GLN A 250 2.33 -19.77 6.87
CA GLN A 250 3.17 -20.67 7.66
C GLN A 250 3.98 -21.62 6.76
N LYS A 251 3.33 -22.22 5.75
CA LYS A 251 3.97 -23.11 4.77
C LYS A 251 5.14 -22.45 4.04
N ILE A 252 4.97 -21.17 3.63
CA ILE A 252 6.02 -20.41 2.93
C ILE A 252 6.96 -19.66 3.88
N ALA A 253 6.80 -19.84 5.21
CA ALA A 253 7.58 -19.16 6.26
C ALA A 253 7.64 -17.63 6.08
N TYR A 254 6.55 -16.99 5.66
CA TYR A 254 6.46 -15.57 5.37
C TYR A 254 6.82 -14.70 6.58
N LYS A 255 7.60 -13.63 6.38
CA LYS A 255 8.07 -12.75 7.47
C LYS A 255 7.98 -11.28 7.06
N GLY A 256 6.78 -10.76 7.02
CA GLY A 256 6.52 -9.41 6.52
C GLY A 256 5.15 -8.89 6.93
N TYR A 257 4.73 -7.82 6.31
CA TYR A 257 3.36 -7.33 6.35
C TYR A 257 2.58 -7.96 5.19
N VAL A 258 1.40 -8.43 5.47
CA VAL A 258 0.47 -8.96 4.47
C VAL A 258 -0.88 -8.25 4.62
N ASP A 259 -1.44 -7.85 3.51
CA ASP A 259 -2.76 -7.23 3.40
C ASP A 259 -3.56 -7.93 2.31
N ILE A 260 -4.87 -8.06 2.50
CA ILE A 260 -5.78 -8.61 1.51
C ILE A 260 -6.94 -7.63 1.27
N ASN A 261 -7.03 -7.14 0.05
CA ASN A 261 -8.14 -6.31 -0.41
C ASN A 261 -9.33 -7.17 -0.79
N CYS A 262 -10.51 -6.85 -0.26
CA CYS A 262 -11.74 -7.59 -0.48
C CYS A 262 -12.91 -6.68 -0.85
N ILE A 263 -13.84 -7.17 -1.65
CA ILE A 263 -15.20 -6.61 -1.72
C ILE A 263 -16.10 -7.36 -0.76
N VAL A 264 -16.76 -6.62 0.11
CA VAL A 264 -17.63 -7.15 1.16
C VAL A 264 -19.08 -6.83 0.82
N SER A 265 -19.92 -7.85 0.72
CA SER A 265 -21.37 -7.74 0.55
C SER A 265 -22.10 -8.24 1.81
N ASN A 266 -23.43 -8.23 1.79
CA ASN A 266 -24.22 -8.79 2.88
C ASN A 266 -24.02 -10.29 3.11
N GLN A 267 -23.54 -11.02 2.11
CA GLN A 267 -23.43 -12.48 2.15
C GLN A 267 -22.00 -12.99 2.19
N ARG A 268 -21.03 -12.29 1.57
CA ARG A 268 -19.71 -12.84 1.33
C ARG A 268 -18.61 -11.76 1.31
N VAL A 269 -17.38 -12.23 1.50
CA VAL A 269 -16.14 -11.46 1.40
C VAL A 269 -15.32 -12.05 0.25
N VAL A 270 -15.14 -11.31 -0.82
CA VAL A 270 -14.46 -11.73 -2.05
C VAL A 270 -13.09 -11.06 -2.13
N PRO A 271 -11.96 -11.81 -2.09
CA PRO A 271 -10.64 -11.25 -2.21
C PRO A 271 -10.39 -10.74 -3.63
N LEU A 272 -9.78 -9.57 -3.75
CA LEU A 272 -9.37 -8.98 -5.00
C LEU A 272 -7.90 -9.24 -5.30
N GLU A 273 -7.06 -8.96 -4.31
CA GLU A 273 -5.60 -9.05 -4.39
C GLU A 273 -4.99 -9.18 -2.99
N ALA A 274 -3.77 -9.73 -2.93
CA ALA A 274 -2.93 -9.69 -1.75
C ALA A 274 -1.78 -8.70 -1.98
N THR A 275 -1.44 -7.95 -0.93
CA THR A 275 -0.24 -7.12 -0.87
C THR A 275 0.72 -7.79 0.10
N MET A 276 1.86 -8.28 -0.42
CA MET A 276 2.85 -9.06 0.34
C MET A 276 4.04 -8.22 0.79
N ARG A 277 3.82 -6.94 1.04
CA ARG A 277 4.81 -5.92 1.39
C ARG A 277 4.17 -4.82 2.23
N PHE A 278 4.92 -3.77 2.57
CA PHE A 278 4.32 -2.58 3.16
C PHE A 278 3.23 -2.00 2.26
N GLY A 279 2.04 -1.77 2.81
CA GLY A 279 1.01 -0.99 2.12
C GLY A 279 1.42 0.49 2.08
N SER A 280 1.30 1.13 0.94
CA SER A 280 1.45 2.58 0.82
C SER A 280 0.10 3.20 0.43
N PRO A 281 -0.41 4.16 1.21
CA PRO A 281 0.20 4.85 2.35
C PRO A 281 -0.12 4.23 3.73
N THR A 282 -0.60 3.00 3.81
CA THR A 282 -0.99 2.35 5.08
C THR A 282 0.17 2.30 6.08
N ASN A 283 1.43 2.16 5.63
CA ASN A 283 2.60 2.21 6.51
C ASN A 283 2.74 3.55 7.27
N HIS A 284 2.31 4.65 6.67
CA HIS A 284 2.30 5.97 7.31
C HIS A 284 1.23 6.06 8.40
N LEU A 285 0.05 5.45 8.17
CA LEU A 285 -0.98 5.30 9.21
C LEU A 285 -0.47 4.43 10.36
N GLN A 286 0.20 3.33 10.04
CA GLN A 286 0.80 2.46 11.03
C GLN A 286 1.84 3.22 11.87
N SER A 287 2.70 4.03 11.24
CA SER A 287 3.63 4.91 11.94
C SER A 287 2.94 5.86 12.92
N GLN A 288 1.77 6.40 12.55
CA GLN A 288 0.97 7.28 13.39
C GLN A 288 0.26 6.52 14.53
N MET A 289 -0.18 5.29 14.26
CA MET A 289 -0.92 4.47 15.24
C MET A 289 0.00 3.76 16.23
N HIS A 290 1.24 3.41 15.86
CA HIS A 290 2.15 2.67 16.72
C HIS A 290 2.57 3.48 17.96
N LEU A 291 2.57 2.82 19.11
CA LEU A 291 3.24 3.25 20.34
C LEU A 291 4.52 2.45 20.57
N SER A 292 4.59 1.24 20.01
CA SER A 292 5.81 0.45 19.94
C SER A 292 6.72 0.99 18.83
N LYS A 293 8.02 0.81 19.00
CA LYS A 293 9.02 1.20 18.00
C LYS A 293 8.99 0.27 16.79
N TRP A 294 9.19 0.83 15.61
CA TRP A 294 9.31 0.07 14.37
C TRP A 294 10.43 -0.97 14.44
N LYS A 295 11.59 -0.62 14.97
CA LYS A 295 12.73 -1.54 15.09
C LYS A 295 12.39 -2.82 15.85
N ASP A 296 11.54 -2.73 16.88
CA ASP A 296 11.20 -3.88 17.73
C ASP A 296 10.19 -4.79 17.00
N LEU A 297 9.19 -4.22 16.33
CA LEU A 297 8.22 -4.95 15.51
C LEU A 297 8.88 -5.67 14.34
N LEU A 298 9.70 -4.95 13.55
CA LEU A 298 10.34 -5.51 12.37
C LEU A 298 11.36 -6.59 12.75
N TRP A 299 12.13 -6.36 13.82
CA TRP A 299 13.04 -7.38 14.34
C TRP A 299 12.31 -8.64 14.81
N ALA A 300 11.23 -8.50 15.57
CA ALA A 300 10.46 -9.63 16.06
C ALA A 300 9.85 -10.43 14.90
N SER A 301 9.25 -9.74 13.91
CA SER A 301 8.68 -10.39 12.73
C SER A 301 9.76 -11.12 11.93
N ALA A 302 10.90 -10.50 11.65
CA ALA A 302 12.00 -11.09 10.89
C ALA A 302 12.65 -12.27 11.61
N SER A 303 12.81 -12.20 12.94
CA SER A 303 13.47 -13.24 13.75
C SER A 303 12.55 -14.37 14.21
N GLY A 304 11.26 -14.35 13.83
CA GLY A 304 10.28 -15.37 14.22
C GLY A 304 9.83 -15.28 15.68
N LYS A 305 10.03 -14.15 16.35
CA LYS A 305 9.66 -13.94 17.74
C LYS A 305 8.23 -13.43 17.88
N LYS A 306 7.57 -13.74 18.97
CA LYS A 306 6.29 -13.14 19.33
C LYS A 306 6.49 -11.66 19.64
N PHE A 307 5.50 -10.85 19.28
CA PHE A 307 5.47 -9.42 19.57
C PHE A 307 4.06 -8.98 19.92
N ASN A 308 3.95 -8.09 20.90
CA ASN A 308 2.69 -7.48 21.28
C ASN A 308 2.75 -5.98 20.96
N LEU A 309 2.28 -5.62 19.78
CA LEU A 309 2.27 -4.24 19.30
C LEU A 309 1.36 -3.39 20.19
N LYS A 310 1.94 -2.37 20.82
CA LYS A 310 1.18 -1.31 21.50
C LYS A 310 0.79 -0.25 20.49
N TYR A 311 -0.46 0.17 20.48
CA TYR A 311 -1.02 1.09 19.51
C TYR A 311 -2.06 2.04 20.10
N ARG A 312 -2.31 3.15 19.41
CA ARG A 312 -3.36 4.12 19.72
C ARG A 312 -4.70 3.56 19.26
N LYS A 313 -5.71 3.58 20.13
CA LYS A 313 -7.09 3.24 19.78
C LYS A 313 -7.73 4.40 19.02
N GLY A 314 -8.71 4.08 18.17
CA GLY A 314 -9.45 5.03 17.35
C GLY A 314 -9.11 4.92 15.86
N TYR A 315 -9.51 5.92 15.10
CA TYR A 315 -9.36 5.98 13.65
C TYR A 315 -8.16 6.83 13.26
N SER A 316 -7.51 6.44 12.20
CA SER A 316 -6.43 7.22 11.60
C SER A 316 -6.70 7.42 10.12
N ILE A 317 -6.38 8.61 9.63
CA ILE A 317 -6.51 9.01 8.22
C ILE A 317 -5.16 9.45 7.71
N VAL A 318 -4.86 9.08 6.48
CA VAL A 318 -3.74 9.62 5.70
C VAL A 318 -4.26 10.24 4.41
N VAL A 319 -3.68 11.35 3.98
CA VAL A 319 -3.94 12.01 2.70
C VAL A 319 -2.63 12.22 1.97
N ALA A 320 -2.59 11.78 0.72
CA ALA A 320 -1.46 12.00 -0.18
C ALA A 320 -1.47 13.44 -0.73
N LEU A 321 -0.34 14.11 -0.66
CA LEU A 321 -0.09 15.39 -1.32
C LEU A 321 0.75 15.14 -2.56
N ALA A 322 0.20 15.47 -3.71
CA ALA A 322 0.82 15.25 -5.01
C ALA A 322 1.02 16.56 -5.79
N ILE A 323 1.85 16.51 -6.83
CA ILE A 323 2.05 17.60 -7.80
C ILE A 323 1.99 17.06 -9.23
N PRO A 324 1.67 17.89 -10.24
CA PRO A 324 1.74 17.46 -11.64
C PRO A 324 3.15 16.93 -12.00
N PRO A 325 3.27 15.97 -12.92
CA PRO A 325 2.21 15.42 -13.79
C PRO A 325 1.44 14.24 -13.18
N PHE A 326 1.66 13.94 -11.90
CA PHE A 326 0.92 12.88 -11.21
C PHE A 326 -0.59 12.99 -11.50
N PRO A 327 -1.32 11.92 -11.77
CA PRO A 327 -0.96 10.50 -11.69
C PRO A 327 -0.47 9.87 -13.00
N TYR A 328 -0.14 10.67 -14.00
CA TYR A 328 0.31 10.16 -15.29
C TYR A 328 1.75 9.66 -15.19
N ALA A 329 2.08 8.58 -15.92
CA ALA A 329 3.40 7.96 -15.94
C ALA A 329 4.43 8.80 -16.73
N THR A 330 4.69 10.01 -16.26
CA THR A 330 5.69 10.94 -16.78
C THR A 330 6.49 11.48 -15.61
N THR A 331 7.75 11.81 -15.83
CA THR A 331 8.59 12.38 -14.78
C THR A 331 8.13 13.79 -14.41
N VAL A 332 8.26 14.12 -13.13
CA VAL A 332 8.07 15.49 -12.64
C VAL A 332 9.02 16.42 -13.42
N PRO A 333 8.51 17.53 -13.98
CA PRO A 333 9.34 18.50 -14.69
C PRO A 333 10.46 19.04 -13.80
N ASP A 334 11.64 19.24 -14.39
CA ASP A 334 12.84 19.67 -13.63
C ASP A 334 12.64 20.98 -12.84
N TYR A 335 11.79 21.89 -13.36
CA TYR A 335 11.49 23.15 -12.66
C TYR A 335 10.67 22.95 -11.35
N LEU A 336 10.15 21.76 -11.08
CA LEU A 336 9.47 21.42 -9.82
C LEU A 336 10.41 20.73 -8.83
N LYS A 337 11.50 20.12 -9.30
CA LYS A 337 12.53 19.54 -8.44
C LYS A 337 13.34 20.66 -7.78
N GLY A 338 13.69 20.48 -6.53
CA GLY A 338 14.41 21.50 -5.75
C GLY A 338 13.52 22.60 -5.17
N LEU A 339 12.22 22.64 -5.48
CA LEU A 339 11.29 23.58 -4.86
C LEU A 339 11.13 23.30 -3.38
N ASP A 340 11.08 24.38 -2.60
CA ASP A 340 10.87 24.30 -1.16
C ASP A 340 9.44 23.93 -0.80
N VAL A 341 9.30 23.14 0.25
CA VAL A 341 8.04 22.96 0.97
C VAL A 341 7.98 23.99 2.08
N PHE A 342 7.00 24.88 2.02
CA PHE A 342 6.85 25.95 3.00
C PHE A 342 5.74 25.63 4.00
N PHE A 343 5.81 26.27 5.16
CA PHE A 343 4.81 26.20 6.21
C PHE A 343 4.37 27.61 6.59
N LYS A 344 3.05 27.89 6.47
CA LYS A 344 2.45 29.20 6.80
C LYS A 344 2.71 29.64 8.26
N LYS A 345 2.92 28.65 9.14
CA LYS A 345 3.20 28.86 10.57
C LYS A 345 4.17 27.79 11.07
N LYS A 346 4.92 28.11 12.14
CA LYS A 346 5.77 27.13 12.82
C LYS A 346 4.93 25.94 13.29
N LEU A 347 5.33 24.74 12.91
CA LEU A 347 4.67 23.50 13.32
C LEU A 347 5.08 23.12 14.74
N THR A 348 4.12 22.60 15.50
CA THR A 348 4.40 21.92 16.77
C THR A 348 5.17 20.62 16.51
N LYS A 349 5.71 20.01 17.57
CA LYS A 349 6.34 18.69 17.46
C LYS A 349 5.36 17.63 16.98
N GLU A 350 4.16 17.63 17.52
CA GLU A 350 3.10 16.68 17.15
C GLU A 350 2.65 16.83 15.70
N GLU A 351 2.55 18.07 15.19
CA GLU A 351 2.22 18.32 13.79
C GLU A 351 3.32 17.84 12.86
N TRP A 352 4.60 18.04 13.24
CA TRP A 352 5.72 17.53 12.47
C TRP A 352 5.76 15.99 12.43
N GLU A 353 5.43 15.31 13.51
CA GLU A 353 5.35 13.86 13.59
C GLU A 353 4.24 13.25 12.71
N ARG A 354 3.24 14.06 12.31
CA ARG A 354 2.14 13.68 11.39
C ARG A 354 2.45 13.93 9.93
N ILE A 355 3.62 14.47 9.61
CA ILE A 355 4.12 14.59 8.25
C ILE A 355 5.01 13.38 7.97
N HIS A 356 4.65 12.64 6.93
CA HIS A 356 5.41 11.49 6.46
C HIS A 356 6.02 11.83 5.10
N PHE A 357 7.27 11.45 4.96
CA PHE A 357 8.08 11.85 3.83
C PHE A 357 8.00 10.82 2.71
N GLU A 358 7.90 11.31 1.48
CA GLU A 358 7.96 10.47 0.29
C GLU A 358 9.02 11.05 -0.67
N GLU A 359 8.67 11.92 -1.58
CA GLU A 359 9.60 12.48 -2.56
C GLU A 359 10.23 13.80 -2.12
N VAL A 360 10.71 13.84 -0.90
CA VAL A 360 11.37 15.04 -0.32
C VAL A 360 12.71 14.71 0.30
N SER A 361 13.50 15.77 0.49
CA SER A 361 14.76 15.74 1.22
C SER A 361 14.88 16.93 2.16
N LEU A 362 15.76 16.84 3.17
CA LEU A 362 16.11 17.96 4.03
C LEU A 362 17.25 18.77 3.41
N LYS A 363 17.15 20.12 3.47
CA LYS A 363 18.25 21.01 3.04
C LYS A 363 19.53 20.79 3.84
N LYS A 364 19.37 20.57 5.15
CA LYS A 364 20.48 20.32 6.09
C LYS A 364 20.07 19.25 7.08
N LYS A 365 21.05 18.50 7.61
CA LYS A 365 20.83 17.55 8.70
C LYS A 365 20.16 18.25 9.89
N ASN A 366 19.16 17.61 10.47
CA ASN A 366 18.41 18.09 11.64
C ASN A 366 17.65 19.42 11.42
N SER A 367 17.53 19.92 10.19
CA SER A 367 16.62 21.02 9.86
C SER A 367 15.17 20.52 9.73
N ARG A 368 14.23 21.47 9.58
CA ARG A 368 12.85 21.20 9.16
C ARG A 368 12.55 21.82 7.79
N GLU A 369 13.58 22.13 7.03
CA GLU A 369 13.48 22.72 5.71
C GLU A 369 13.49 21.58 4.68
N LEU A 370 12.36 21.38 4.04
CA LEU A 370 12.13 20.34 3.04
C LEU A 370 12.18 20.93 1.63
N TYR A 371 12.64 20.12 0.68
CA TYR A 371 12.52 20.41 -0.74
C TYR A 371 12.08 19.15 -1.50
N ILE A 372 11.46 19.34 -2.66
CA ILE A 372 11.00 18.26 -3.56
C ILE A 372 12.23 17.65 -4.23
N ALA A 373 12.39 16.33 -4.11
CA ALA A 373 13.57 15.62 -4.57
C ALA A 373 13.24 14.47 -5.56
N GLY A 374 12.00 14.01 -5.59
CA GLY A 374 11.60 12.86 -6.40
C GLY A 374 10.98 13.21 -7.75
N GLY A 375 10.71 12.19 -8.55
CA GLY A 375 10.29 12.29 -9.94
C GLY A 375 8.88 11.82 -10.27
N ASN A 376 8.13 11.23 -9.32
CA ASN A 376 6.80 10.67 -9.62
C ASN A 376 5.65 11.58 -9.18
N GLY A 377 5.92 12.53 -8.29
CA GLY A 377 4.96 13.54 -7.88
C GLY A 377 4.14 13.22 -6.64
N TYR A 378 4.41 12.12 -5.90
CA TYR A 378 3.98 11.94 -4.52
C TYR A 378 4.95 12.66 -3.60
N ILE A 379 4.53 13.70 -2.89
CA ILE A 379 5.46 14.55 -2.15
C ILE A 379 5.48 14.22 -0.67
N LEU A 380 4.32 14.24 -0.04
CA LEU A 380 4.14 14.00 1.39
C LEU A 380 2.85 13.23 1.65
N PHE A 381 2.82 12.53 2.76
CA PHE A 381 1.59 12.00 3.33
C PHE A 381 1.31 12.65 4.68
N ILE A 382 0.08 13.10 4.89
CA ILE A 382 -0.33 13.79 6.11
C ILE A 382 -1.31 12.92 6.88
N THR A 383 -1.02 12.69 8.15
CA THR A 383 -1.85 11.81 9.00
C THR A 383 -2.56 12.57 10.11
N GLY A 384 -3.65 11.98 10.58
CA GLY A 384 -4.36 12.40 11.78
C GLY A 384 -5.03 11.21 12.45
N SER A 385 -5.12 11.23 13.79
CA SER A 385 -5.72 10.14 14.56
C SER A 385 -6.62 10.69 15.65
N ALA A 386 -7.83 10.12 15.77
CA ALA A 386 -8.81 10.53 16.78
C ALA A 386 -9.77 9.40 17.12
N LYS A 387 -10.62 9.62 18.14
CA LYS A 387 -11.69 8.67 18.53
C LYS A 387 -12.75 8.51 17.44
N THR A 388 -12.97 9.52 16.60
CA THR A 388 -13.93 9.48 15.49
C THR A 388 -13.25 9.81 14.17
N VAL A 389 -13.83 9.36 13.06
CA VAL A 389 -13.31 9.59 11.72
C VAL A 389 -13.34 11.08 11.38
N GLU A 390 -14.42 11.79 11.77
CA GLU A 390 -14.59 13.22 11.56
C GLU A 390 -13.47 14.03 12.21
N HIS A 391 -13.13 13.72 13.47
CA HIS A 391 -12.04 14.39 14.17
C HIS A 391 -10.65 14.06 13.57
N ALA A 392 -10.44 12.82 13.14
CA ALA A 392 -9.20 12.45 12.44
C ALA A 392 -9.05 13.23 11.12
N ARG A 393 -10.12 13.34 10.33
CA ARG A 393 -10.19 14.17 9.13
C ARG A 393 -9.85 15.63 9.42
N LEU A 394 -10.50 16.21 10.43
CA LEU A 394 -10.28 17.60 10.82
C LEU A 394 -8.80 17.86 11.17
N GLN A 395 -8.15 16.95 11.85
CA GLN A 395 -6.71 17.06 12.17
C GLN A 395 -5.83 17.06 10.92
N VAL A 396 -6.12 16.18 9.95
CA VAL A 396 -5.37 16.08 8.69
C VAL A 396 -5.49 17.37 7.89
N TYR A 397 -6.72 17.81 7.60
CA TYR A 397 -6.93 18.96 6.72
C TYR A 397 -6.50 20.29 7.35
N LYS A 398 -6.61 20.43 8.68
CA LYS A 398 -6.01 21.59 9.41
C LYS A 398 -4.49 21.63 9.28
N LEU A 399 -3.83 20.47 9.21
CA LEU A 399 -2.38 20.43 9.02
C LEU A 399 -2.03 20.70 7.55
N ILE A 400 -2.76 20.12 6.60
CA ILE A 400 -2.57 20.39 5.17
C ILE A 400 -2.71 21.88 4.85
N ASP A 401 -3.68 22.57 5.47
CA ASP A 401 -3.85 24.03 5.28
C ASP A 401 -2.61 24.84 5.69
N LYS A 402 -1.76 24.34 6.56
CA LYS A 402 -0.50 24.98 6.93
C LYS A 402 0.63 24.75 5.93
N ILE A 403 0.50 23.80 5.01
CA ILE A 403 1.54 23.38 4.07
C ILE A 403 1.36 24.13 2.75
N VAL A 404 2.47 24.64 2.21
CA VAL A 404 2.49 25.32 0.91
C VAL A 404 3.47 24.59 -0.01
N ILE A 405 2.92 23.96 -1.03
CA ILE A 405 3.65 23.34 -2.13
C ILE A 405 3.06 23.90 -3.44
N PRO A 406 3.87 24.46 -4.35
CA PRO A 406 3.36 24.95 -5.63
C PRO A 406 2.63 23.84 -6.40
N LYS A 407 1.44 24.16 -6.92
CA LYS A 407 0.59 23.22 -7.70
C LYS A 407 0.16 21.95 -6.93
N ILE A 408 0.08 22.02 -5.61
CA ILE A 408 -0.36 20.91 -4.77
C ILE A 408 -1.74 20.40 -5.16
N MET A 409 -1.87 19.08 -5.18
CA MET A 409 -3.12 18.36 -5.45
C MET A 409 -3.35 17.33 -4.34
N TYR A 410 -4.56 17.24 -3.84
CA TYR A 410 -4.96 16.22 -2.85
C TYR A 410 -6.49 16.05 -2.83
N ARG A 411 -6.95 14.93 -2.28
CA ARG A 411 -8.38 14.69 -2.07
C ARG A 411 -8.85 15.27 -0.76
N MET A 412 -10.07 15.82 -0.74
CA MET A 412 -10.69 16.40 0.45
C MET A 412 -11.72 15.48 1.13
N ASP A 413 -12.03 14.33 0.52
CA ASP A 413 -13.11 13.43 0.94
C ASP A 413 -12.63 12.10 1.55
N ILE A 414 -11.33 11.98 1.89
CA ILE A 414 -10.81 10.75 2.50
C ILE A 414 -11.56 10.44 3.79
N GLY A 415 -12.18 9.24 3.85
CA GLY A 415 -13.02 8.80 4.96
C GLY A 415 -14.48 9.22 4.92
N GLU A 416 -14.91 10.14 4.01
CA GLU A 416 -16.33 10.54 3.92
C GLU A 416 -17.25 9.41 3.49
N LYS A 417 -16.83 8.62 2.51
CA LYS A 417 -17.60 7.46 2.06
C LYS A 417 -17.87 6.49 3.22
N PHE A 418 -16.88 6.28 4.09
CA PHE A 418 -17.05 5.44 5.27
C PHE A 418 -18.09 6.02 6.23
N ILE A 419 -18.02 7.32 6.54
CA ILE A 419 -18.98 8.00 7.43
C ILE A 419 -20.41 7.91 6.87
N ASN A 420 -20.58 8.22 5.59
CA ASN A 420 -21.88 8.42 4.96
C ASN A 420 -22.55 7.13 4.50
N ASN A 421 -21.79 6.04 4.29
CA ASN A 421 -22.31 4.83 3.66
C ASN A 421 -21.71 3.54 4.23
N ASP A 422 -20.39 3.35 4.12
CA ASP A 422 -19.77 2.03 4.27
C ASP A 422 -19.88 1.49 5.71
N LYS A 423 -19.75 2.39 6.71
CA LYS A 423 -19.95 2.06 8.12
C LYS A 423 -21.33 1.47 8.38
N GLN A 424 -22.36 2.13 7.85
CA GLN A 424 -23.75 1.70 8.03
C GLN A 424 -24.01 0.36 7.35
N LEU A 425 -23.54 0.18 6.11
CA LEU A 425 -23.68 -1.08 5.37
C LEU A 425 -22.98 -2.24 6.08
N LEU A 426 -21.71 -2.08 6.45
CA LEU A 426 -20.94 -3.13 7.11
C LEU A 426 -21.50 -3.49 8.50
N THR A 427 -22.05 -2.51 9.22
CA THR A 427 -22.75 -2.76 10.49
C THR A 427 -24.05 -3.52 10.26
N LYS A 428 -24.88 -3.08 9.30
CA LYS A 428 -26.14 -3.74 8.93
C LYS A 428 -25.92 -5.19 8.50
N TRP A 429 -24.85 -5.46 7.76
CA TRP A 429 -24.48 -6.80 7.31
C TRP A 429 -23.79 -7.65 8.41
N GLY A 430 -23.48 -7.03 9.58
CA GLY A 430 -22.88 -7.69 10.73
C GLY A 430 -21.40 -8.04 10.57
N TRP A 431 -20.70 -7.39 9.63
CA TRP A 431 -19.25 -7.56 9.42
C TRP A 431 -18.42 -6.78 10.41
N LEU A 432 -18.84 -5.56 10.74
CA LEU A 432 -18.20 -4.72 11.74
C LEU A 432 -19.16 -4.44 12.90
N LYS A 433 -18.62 -4.45 14.11
CA LYS A 433 -19.31 -3.99 15.31
C LYS A 433 -18.60 -2.74 15.80
N PHE A 434 -19.32 -1.63 15.86
CA PHE A 434 -18.83 -0.41 16.48
C PHE A 434 -19.49 -0.30 17.85
N GLU A 435 -18.68 -0.12 18.88
CA GLU A 435 -19.21 0.22 20.22
C GLU A 435 -19.99 1.54 20.11
N LYS A 436 -21.19 1.58 20.68
CA LYS A 436 -22.06 2.74 20.69
C LYS A 436 -21.47 3.88 21.51
#